data_5c0c73622860fddc6c8c47e64264b09e
#
_entry.id   5c0c73622860fddc6c8c47e64264b09e
#
_cell.length_a   1.000
_cell.length_b   1.000
_cell.length_c   1.000
_cell.angle_alpha   90.00
_cell.angle_beta   90.00
_cell.angle_gamma   90.00
#
_symmetry.space_group_name_H-M   'P 1'
#
loop_
_entity.id
_entity.type
_entity.pdbx_description
1 polymer ?
#
loop_
_entity_poly.entity_id
_entity_poly.type
_entity_poly.pdbx_seq_one_letter_code
_entity_poly.pdbx_strand_id
1 'polypeptide(L)'
;MSQNFGYDVMNCLCMACGTKADNTDFDKSSKTKESYKLYYVTQGKGMVTIDGIGFFVSEGQSFLTFPFSIVSLEPDKNNPWEYKWVEFKGFDAAWMISQTAFGKKHPVVDNINVIGFEKYFDILEIQNTAVYSQCRAIGKLVYLLSYYIEHFPCKSNDNNNYTIMARNYIEKNYHNPEFSVQDVAKHIKIDRTYLYRLFKKETDMSVIDYINNCRIRKAQTMLIDKNISVKDVAYSVGFTDQMYFSKVFKKISGKTPTEYRRQH
;
A
#
# COMPACT_ATOMS: atom_id res chain seq x y z
N MET A 1 -11.39 28.95 -9.35
CA MET A 1 -11.44 27.69 -10.13
C MET A 1 -11.34 26.53 -9.13
N SER A 2 -12.43 25.87 -8.83
CA SER A 2 -12.46 24.70 -7.95
C SER A 2 -11.95 23.49 -8.74
N GLN A 3 -10.76 23.01 -8.42
CA GLN A 3 -10.30 21.72 -8.94
C GLN A 3 -11.11 20.62 -8.25
N ASN A 4 -11.92 19.92 -9.01
CA ASN A 4 -12.64 18.73 -8.55
C ASN A 4 -11.62 17.59 -8.41
N PHE A 5 -11.10 17.38 -7.21
CA PHE A 5 -10.36 16.17 -6.87
C PHE A 5 -11.38 15.08 -6.55
N GLY A 6 -11.83 14.36 -7.56
CA GLY A 6 -12.59 13.12 -7.38
C GLY A 6 -11.68 12.04 -6.82
N TYR A 7 -11.56 11.98 -5.52
CA TYR A 7 -10.92 10.84 -4.86
C TYR A 7 -11.98 9.77 -4.61
N ASP A 8 -11.93 8.67 -5.35
CA ASP A 8 -12.49 7.41 -4.88
C ASP A 8 -11.83 7.03 -3.55
N VAL A 9 -12.59 6.37 -2.68
CA VAL A 9 -12.14 5.96 -1.34
C VAL A 9 -10.76 5.30 -1.43
N MET A 10 -9.77 5.90 -0.78
CA MET A 10 -8.38 5.41 -0.81
C MET A 10 -8.31 3.95 -0.35
N ASN A 11 -7.68 3.10 -1.16
CA ASN A 11 -7.36 1.73 -0.77
C ASN A 11 -6.03 1.71 0.00
N CYS A 12 -6.09 2.24 1.21
CA CYS A 12 -4.99 2.26 2.15
C CYS A 12 -5.53 1.76 3.49
N LEU A 13 -4.92 0.74 4.05
CA LEU A 13 -5.31 0.16 5.32
C LEU A 13 -4.15 0.23 6.29
N CYS A 14 -4.31 1.03 7.35
CA CYS A 14 -3.41 0.97 8.50
C CYS A 14 -3.81 -0.25 9.35
N MET A 15 -2.89 -1.18 9.54
CA MET A 15 -3.16 -2.46 10.22
C MET A 15 -2.79 -2.42 11.69
N ALA A 16 -1.65 -1.83 12.00
CA ALA A 16 -1.12 -1.73 13.35
C ALA A 16 -0.08 -0.62 13.44
N CYS A 17 0.13 -0.09 14.61
CA CYS A 17 1.27 0.75 14.95
C CYS A 17 1.71 0.51 16.38
N GLY A 18 2.89 0.96 16.76
CA GLY A 18 3.38 0.81 18.12
C GLY A 18 4.73 1.46 18.32
N THR A 19 5.15 1.43 19.57
CA THR A 19 6.49 1.81 20.03
C THR A 19 7.14 0.58 20.61
N LYS A 20 8.43 0.38 20.37
CA LYS A 20 9.21 -0.67 21.01
C LYS A 20 10.44 -0.06 21.65
N ALA A 21 10.59 -0.32 22.95
CA ALA A 21 11.69 0.14 23.79
C ALA A 21 12.50 -1.03 24.40
N ASP A 22 12.37 -2.27 23.88
CA ASP A 22 12.91 -3.44 24.55
C ASP A 22 13.92 -4.25 23.73
N ASN A 23 14.97 -4.67 24.45
CA ASN A 23 16.11 -5.44 24.00
C ASN A 23 15.84 -6.95 23.78
N THR A 24 14.62 -7.46 23.95
CA THR A 24 14.41 -8.89 24.24
C THR A 24 13.79 -9.71 23.12
N ASP A 25 13.23 -9.11 22.10
CA ASP A 25 12.65 -9.90 21.00
C ASP A 25 13.39 -9.67 19.68
N PHE A 26 14.26 -10.61 19.35
CA PHE A 26 14.58 -10.89 17.96
C PHE A 26 13.28 -11.26 17.24
N ASP A 27 12.66 -10.29 16.55
CA ASP A 27 11.53 -10.60 15.69
C ASP A 27 12.04 -11.39 14.47
N LYS A 28 12.44 -12.63 14.74
CA LYS A 28 12.70 -13.64 13.71
C LYS A 28 11.34 -14.13 13.19
N SER A 29 10.53 -13.22 12.68
CA SER A 29 9.33 -13.65 11.99
C SER A 29 9.74 -14.24 10.65
N SER A 30 9.96 -15.55 10.62
CA SER A 30 10.11 -16.35 9.40
C SER A 30 8.84 -16.36 8.54
N LYS A 31 7.78 -15.67 8.95
CA LYS A 31 6.54 -15.50 8.20
C LYS A 31 6.61 -14.20 7.40
N THR A 32 6.68 -14.35 6.10
CA THR A 32 6.53 -13.24 5.16
C THR A 32 5.16 -12.60 5.34
N LYS A 33 5.13 -11.29 5.64
CA LYS A 33 3.89 -10.51 5.76
C LYS A 33 3.52 -9.91 4.41
N GLU A 34 2.22 -9.75 4.15
CA GLU A 34 1.68 -9.12 2.94
C GLU A 34 1.55 -7.60 3.09
N SER A 35 2.34 -6.99 3.98
CA SER A 35 2.23 -5.59 4.37
C SER A 35 3.58 -4.89 4.30
N TYR A 36 3.53 -3.57 4.12
CA TYR A 36 4.65 -2.68 4.41
C TYR A 36 4.74 -2.43 5.91
N LYS A 37 5.94 -2.27 6.43
CA LYS A 37 6.13 -1.78 7.78
C LYS A 37 7.23 -0.70 7.77
N LEU A 38 6.82 0.51 8.16
CA LEU A 38 7.68 1.68 8.23
C LEU A 38 8.09 1.90 9.67
N TYR A 39 9.37 2.09 9.89
CA TYR A 39 9.98 2.30 11.20
C TYR A 39 10.68 3.64 11.24
N TYR A 40 10.66 4.27 12.40
CA TYR A 40 11.41 5.47 12.74
C TYR A 40 12.18 5.24 14.04
N VAL A 41 13.49 5.34 13.99
CA VAL A 41 14.37 5.15 15.17
C VAL A 41 14.37 6.43 15.98
N THR A 42 13.83 6.37 17.20
CA THR A 42 13.72 7.50 18.11
C THR A 42 14.96 7.68 18.96
N GLN A 43 15.71 6.60 19.20
CA GLN A 43 16.95 6.60 19.98
C GLN A 43 17.80 5.38 19.60
N GLY A 44 19.11 5.47 19.78
CA GLY A 44 20.04 4.36 19.61
C GLY A 44 20.28 3.95 18.17
N LYS A 45 20.69 2.69 17.98
CA LYS A 45 21.03 2.15 16.66
C LYS A 45 20.89 0.63 16.60
N GLY A 46 20.88 0.08 15.40
CA GLY A 46 20.82 -1.36 15.17
C GLY A 46 21.05 -1.72 13.72
N MET A 47 20.83 -2.98 13.40
CA MET A 47 20.92 -3.50 12.04
C MET A 47 19.59 -4.16 11.64
N VAL A 48 19.06 -3.77 10.50
CA VAL A 48 17.95 -4.48 9.84
C VAL A 48 18.51 -5.31 8.70
N THR A 49 18.18 -6.59 8.68
CA THR A 49 18.51 -7.47 7.55
C THR A 49 17.23 -7.74 6.77
N ILE A 50 17.22 -7.41 5.46
CA ILE A 50 16.09 -7.61 4.55
C ILE A 50 16.56 -8.49 3.39
N ASP A 51 15.92 -9.64 3.23
CA ASP A 51 16.25 -10.64 2.19
C ASP A 51 17.77 -10.99 2.16
N GLY A 52 18.38 -11.06 3.35
CA GLY A 52 19.80 -11.39 3.55
C GLY A 52 20.78 -10.22 3.42
N ILE A 53 20.32 -9.01 3.14
CA ILE A 53 21.16 -7.81 3.05
C ILE A 53 20.99 -6.99 4.33
N GLY A 54 22.12 -6.71 5.03
CA GLY A 54 22.13 -5.93 6.26
C GLY A 54 22.26 -4.43 6.01
N PHE A 55 21.52 -3.64 6.77
CA PHE A 55 21.53 -2.16 6.73
C PHE A 55 21.66 -1.64 8.17
N PHE A 56 22.66 -0.80 8.42
CA PHE A 56 22.77 -0.10 9.69
C PHE A 56 21.78 1.06 9.73
N VAL A 57 21.11 1.21 10.88
CA VAL A 57 20.12 2.27 11.10
C VAL A 57 20.39 2.89 12.48
N SER A 58 20.32 4.20 12.56
CA SER A 58 20.56 4.97 13.78
C SER A 58 19.43 5.96 14.05
N GLU A 59 19.50 6.59 15.20
CA GLU A 59 18.57 7.64 15.65
C GLU A 59 18.26 8.65 14.55
N GLY A 60 17.00 9.01 14.40
CA GLY A 60 16.48 9.92 13.40
C GLY A 60 16.23 9.29 12.02
N GLN A 61 16.81 8.13 11.74
CA GLN A 61 16.60 7.45 10.46
C GLN A 61 15.32 6.64 10.45
N SER A 62 14.81 6.44 9.23
CA SER A 62 13.65 5.58 8.99
C SER A 62 14.02 4.44 8.05
N PHE A 63 13.38 3.29 8.22
CA PHE A 63 13.49 2.19 7.28
C PHE A 63 12.15 1.55 6.98
N LEU A 64 12.05 1.01 5.77
CA LEU A 64 10.84 0.36 5.26
C LEU A 64 11.11 -1.11 4.97
N THR A 65 10.25 -1.98 5.48
CA THR A 65 10.19 -3.38 5.07
C THR A 65 9.05 -3.60 4.08
N PHE A 66 9.29 -4.45 3.10
CA PHE A 66 8.39 -4.66 1.96
C PHE A 66 7.57 -5.94 2.13
N PRO A 67 6.40 -6.02 1.48
CA PRO A 67 5.62 -7.25 1.44
C PRO A 67 6.48 -8.44 0.97
N PHE A 68 6.27 -9.59 1.62
CA PHE A 68 6.93 -10.87 1.33
C PHE A 68 8.45 -10.91 1.55
N SER A 69 9.06 -9.87 2.15
CA SER A 69 10.47 -9.88 2.52
C SER A 69 10.70 -10.64 3.82
N ILE A 70 11.85 -11.31 3.90
CA ILE A 70 12.36 -11.93 5.14
C ILE A 70 13.13 -10.85 5.89
N VAL A 71 12.72 -10.55 7.12
CA VAL A 71 13.27 -9.45 7.92
C VAL A 71 13.77 -9.95 9.27
N SER A 72 14.98 -9.53 9.65
CA SER A 72 15.46 -9.62 11.03
C SER A 72 15.91 -8.25 11.53
N LEU A 73 15.66 -8.00 12.81
CA LEU A 73 15.99 -6.76 13.50
C LEU A 73 16.97 -7.08 14.64
N GLU A 74 18.15 -6.46 14.63
CA GLU A 74 19.19 -6.69 15.60
C GLU A 74 19.59 -5.35 16.24
N PRO A 75 19.24 -5.09 17.51
CA PRO A 75 19.67 -3.90 18.22
C PRO A 75 21.18 -3.93 18.49
N ASP A 76 21.82 -2.76 18.52
CA ASP A 76 23.23 -2.65 18.95
C ASP A 76 23.36 -3.04 20.43
N LYS A 77 24.42 -3.75 20.78
CA LYS A 77 24.62 -4.26 22.15
C LYS A 77 24.87 -3.16 23.19
N ASN A 78 25.50 -2.07 22.77
CA ASN A 78 25.91 -0.99 23.70
C ASN A 78 24.97 0.20 23.64
N ASN A 79 24.27 0.39 22.52
CA ASN A 79 23.32 1.49 22.30
C ASN A 79 22.10 0.99 21.51
N PRO A 80 21.27 0.13 22.15
CA PRO A 80 20.13 -0.48 21.48
C PRO A 80 19.11 0.59 21.08
N TRP A 81 18.49 0.35 19.94
CA TRP A 81 17.50 1.28 19.41
C TRP A 81 16.14 1.20 20.11
N GLU A 82 15.51 2.36 20.19
CA GLU A 82 14.07 2.48 20.36
C GLU A 82 13.47 2.95 19.04
N TYR A 83 12.30 2.48 18.69
CA TYR A 83 11.64 2.88 17.46
C TYR A 83 10.12 2.88 17.56
N LYS A 84 9.51 3.74 16.76
CA LYS A 84 8.08 3.69 16.42
C LYS A 84 7.90 3.03 15.07
N TRP A 85 6.76 2.40 14.89
CA TRP A 85 6.46 1.73 13.63
C TRP A 85 4.97 1.80 13.29
N VAL A 86 4.69 1.70 11.99
CA VAL A 86 3.35 1.56 11.44
C VAL A 86 3.34 0.46 10.38
N GLU A 87 2.37 -0.44 10.47
CA GLU A 87 2.15 -1.51 9.51
C GLU A 87 0.91 -1.19 8.67
N PHE A 88 1.05 -1.25 7.35
CA PHE A 88 0.00 -0.87 6.43
C PHE A 88 0.08 -1.67 5.13
N LYS A 89 -1.04 -1.75 4.44
CA LYS A 89 -1.15 -2.36 3.13
C LYS A 89 -2.17 -1.63 2.28
N GLY A 90 -2.25 -2.02 1.03
CA GLY A 90 -3.21 -1.48 0.10
C GLY A 90 -2.53 -0.84 -1.09
N PHE A 91 -3.34 -0.55 -2.02
CA PHE A 91 -2.97 -0.16 -3.36
C PHE A 91 -2.38 1.23 -3.39
N ASP A 92 -3.09 2.19 -2.75
CA ASP A 92 -2.64 3.56 -2.69
C ASP A 92 -1.43 3.72 -1.79
N ALA A 93 -1.29 2.86 -0.76
CA ALA A 93 -0.08 2.80 0.05
C ALA A 93 1.14 2.39 -0.80
N ALA A 94 1.01 1.35 -1.63
CA ALA A 94 2.07 0.92 -2.54
C ALA A 94 2.47 2.03 -3.52
N TRP A 95 1.47 2.75 -4.05
CA TRP A 95 1.73 3.90 -4.90
C TRP A 95 2.46 5.03 -4.16
N MET A 96 2.02 5.40 -2.95
CA MET A 96 2.68 6.44 -2.17
C MET A 96 4.14 6.07 -1.86
N ILE A 97 4.41 4.81 -1.50
CA ILE A 97 5.78 4.33 -1.31
C ILE A 97 6.60 4.43 -2.60
N SER A 98 6.01 4.16 -3.77
CA SER A 98 6.71 4.28 -5.04
C SER A 98 7.10 5.73 -5.38
N GLN A 99 6.45 6.73 -4.77
CA GLN A 99 6.82 8.15 -4.91
C GLN A 99 7.98 8.56 -4.00
N THR A 100 8.41 7.68 -3.09
CA THR A 100 9.53 7.94 -2.16
C THR A 100 10.83 7.33 -2.66
N ALA A 101 11.94 7.70 -2.02
CA ALA A 101 13.25 7.09 -2.25
C ALA A 101 13.38 5.67 -1.68
N PHE A 102 12.38 5.18 -0.92
CA PHE A 102 12.40 3.81 -0.41
C PHE A 102 12.38 2.78 -1.54
N GLY A 103 13.27 1.80 -1.43
CA GLY A 103 13.35 0.66 -2.35
C GLY A 103 13.96 -0.56 -1.66
N LYS A 104 13.75 -1.76 -2.20
CA LYS A 104 14.33 -3.00 -1.62
C LYS A 104 15.86 -2.95 -1.50
N LYS A 105 16.54 -2.20 -2.39
CA LYS A 105 18.00 -1.97 -2.35
C LYS A 105 18.39 -0.77 -1.49
N HIS A 106 17.47 0.11 -1.19
CA HIS A 106 17.67 1.33 -0.41
C HIS A 106 16.50 1.49 0.56
N PRO A 107 16.39 0.60 1.56
CA PRO A 107 15.24 0.60 2.48
C PRO A 107 15.37 1.64 3.58
N VAL A 108 16.50 2.32 3.71
CA VAL A 108 16.79 3.31 4.76
C VAL A 108 16.84 4.70 4.17
N VAL A 109 16.25 5.66 4.85
CA VAL A 109 16.34 7.10 4.56
C VAL A 109 16.82 7.84 5.80
N ASP A 110 17.43 9.00 5.56
CA ASP A 110 17.97 9.84 6.62
C ASP A 110 16.88 10.55 7.42
N ASN A 111 17.30 11.38 8.37
CA ASN A 111 16.40 12.10 9.27
C ASN A 111 15.53 13.12 8.51
N ILE A 112 14.24 13.09 8.80
CA ILE A 112 13.33 14.20 8.48
C ILE A 112 13.50 15.25 9.58
N ASN A 113 14.09 16.38 9.24
CA ASN A 113 14.36 17.46 10.19
C ASN A 113 13.08 18.25 10.53
N VAL A 114 12.09 17.56 11.10
CA VAL A 114 10.84 18.12 11.60
C VAL A 114 10.75 17.85 13.09
N ILE A 115 10.64 18.91 13.89
CA ILE A 115 10.54 18.80 15.35
C ILE A 115 9.29 17.99 15.72
N GLY A 116 9.49 16.92 16.49
CA GLY A 116 8.40 16.05 16.96
C GLY A 116 7.86 15.12 15.85
N PHE A 117 8.67 14.82 14.84
CA PHE A 117 8.29 13.93 13.74
C PHE A 117 7.79 12.57 14.22
N GLU A 118 8.33 12.05 15.31
CA GLU A 118 7.91 10.79 15.95
C GLU A 118 6.42 10.73 16.30
N LYS A 119 5.76 11.89 16.52
CA LYS A 119 4.33 11.98 16.85
C LYS A 119 3.43 11.58 15.68
N TYR A 120 3.92 11.68 14.44
CA TYR A 120 3.15 11.25 13.26
C TYR A 120 3.00 9.74 13.17
N PHE A 121 3.78 8.97 13.94
CA PHE A 121 3.63 7.53 14.07
C PHE A 121 2.56 7.11 15.09
N ASP A 122 2.03 8.02 15.88
CA ASP A 122 0.96 7.76 16.85
C ASP A 122 -0.40 7.71 16.12
N ILE A 123 -0.48 6.81 15.12
CA ILE A 123 -1.61 6.70 14.19
C ILE A 123 -2.79 6.00 14.84
N LEU A 124 -2.52 4.95 15.63
CA LEU A 124 -3.52 4.11 16.25
C LEU A 124 -3.53 4.30 17.78
N GLU A 125 -3.89 5.46 18.26
CA GLU A 125 -4.31 5.62 19.67
C GLU A 125 -5.65 4.91 19.95
N ILE A 126 -6.25 4.28 18.94
CA ILE A 126 -7.64 3.84 19.03
C ILE A 126 -7.71 2.34 18.72
N GLN A 127 -7.82 1.54 19.76
CA GLN A 127 -8.25 0.13 19.73
C GLN A 127 -9.75 0.00 19.40
N ASN A 128 -10.28 0.85 18.53
CA ASN A 128 -11.70 0.89 18.24
C ASN A 128 -11.94 0.52 16.77
N THR A 129 -12.85 -0.42 16.54
CA THR A 129 -13.26 -0.89 15.21
C THR A 129 -14.25 0.04 14.50
N ALA A 130 -14.59 1.17 15.11
CA ALA A 130 -15.54 2.12 14.53
C ALA A 130 -15.01 2.71 13.20
N VAL A 131 -15.91 2.94 12.26
CA VAL A 131 -15.59 3.45 10.92
C VAL A 131 -14.81 4.77 10.96
N TYR A 132 -15.18 5.70 11.84
CA TYR A 132 -14.46 6.97 11.98
C TYR A 132 -13.01 6.80 12.44
N SER A 133 -12.72 5.78 13.26
CA SER A 133 -11.37 5.43 13.70
C SER A 133 -10.50 4.98 12.53
N GLN A 134 -11.05 4.11 11.68
CA GLN A 134 -10.38 3.65 10.47
C GLN A 134 -10.10 4.82 9.52
N CYS A 135 -11.07 5.69 9.31
CA CYS A 135 -10.89 6.91 8.50
C CYS A 135 -9.80 7.82 9.06
N ARG A 136 -9.74 8.02 10.39
CA ARG A 136 -8.68 8.81 11.03
C ARG A 136 -7.31 8.16 10.87
N ALA A 137 -7.21 6.85 11.07
CA ALA A 137 -5.96 6.11 10.89
C ALA A 137 -5.44 6.21 9.45
N ILE A 138 -6.31 6.06 8.45
CA ILE A 138 -5.97 6.25 7.04
C ILE A 138 -5.49 7.68 6.79
N GLY A 139 -6.21 8.69 7.28
CA GLY A 139 -5.84 10.10 7.13
C GLY A 139 -4.47 10.41 7.73
N LYS A 140 -4.19 9.93 8.96
CA LYS A 140 -2.89 10.08 9.62
C LYS A 140 -1.77 9.34 8.86
N LEU A 141 -2.03 8.13 8.36
CA LEU A 141 -1.06 7.38 7.56
C LEU A 141 -0.71 8.11 6.26
N VAL A 142 -1.71 8.61 5.54
CA VAL A 142 -1.50 9.40 4.32
C VAL A 142 -0.69 10.65 4.62
N TYR A 143 -1.01 11.33 5.70
CA TYR A 143 -0.28 12.51 6.16
C TYR A 143 1.19 12.17 6.50
N LEU A 144 1.43 11.09 7.24
CA LEU A 144 2.80 10.60 7.52
C LEU A 144 3.56 10.29 6.23
N LEU A 145 2.95 9.55 5.29
CA LEU A 145 3.61 9.19 4.03
C LEU A 145 3.90 10.41 3.15
N SER A 146 3.09 11.47 3.24
CA SER A 146 3.33 12.71 2.48
C SER A 146 4.66 13.37 2.86
N TYR A 147 5.08 13.30 4.13
CA TYR A 147 6.40 13.80 4.55
C TYR A 147 7.54 13.03 3.88
N TYR A 148 7.40 11.71 3.75
CA TYR A 148 8.43 10.90 3.07
C TYR A 148 8.48 11.19 1.56
N ILE A 149 7.35 11.48 0.92
CA ILE A 149 7.30 11.92 -0.47
C ILE A 149 7.96 13.30 -0.65
N GLU A 150 7.71 14.22 0.27
CA GLU A 150 8.24 15.59 0.24
C GLU A 150 9.76 15.61 0.47
N HIS A 151 10.25 14.93 1.51
CA HIS A 151 11.64 15.00 1.92
C HIS A 151 12.55 14.00 1.20
N PHE A 152 12.00 12.87 0.78
CA PHE A 152 12.73 11.81 0.07
C PHE A 152 11.97 11.39 -1.19
N PRO A 153 11.81 12.31 -2.16
CA PRO A 153 11.11 11.97 -3.40
C PRO A 153 11.89 10.92 -4.20
N CYS A 154 11.16 10.09 -4.90
CA CYS A 154 11.75 9.18 -5.88
C CYS A 154 12.52 9.97 -6.93
N LYS A 155 13.81 9.70 -7.08
CA LYS A 155 14.68 10.37 -8.06
C LYS A 155 14.48 9.87 -9.50
N SER A 156 13.53 8.98 -9.74
CA SER A 156 13.31 8.41 -11.08
C SER A 156 12.55 9.39 -11.97
N ASN A 157 13.20 9.74 -13.07
CA ASN A 157 12.70 10.54 -14.18
C ASN A 157 11.43 9.96 -14.81
N ASP A 158 10.65 10.80 -15.50
CA ASP A 158 9.62 10.59 -16.55
C ASP A 158 8.75 9.31 -16.51
N ASN A 159 9.28 8.19 -16.01
CA ASN A 159 8.59 6.91 -15.93
C ASN A 159 7.39 6.93 -14.95
N ASN A 160 7.45 7.73 -13.89
CA ASN A 160 6.36 7.90 -12.92
C ASN A 160 5.10 8.48 -13.59
N ASN A 161 5.27 9.28 -14.63
CA ASN A 161 4.15 9.85 -15.37
C ASN A 161 3.34 8.75 -16.09
N TYR A 162 4.00 7.74 -16.67
CA TYR A 162 3.29 6.66 -17.37
C TYR A 162 2.44 5.80 -16.43
N THR A 163 2.93 5.49 -15.25
CA THR A 163 2.16 4.71 -14.26
C THR A 163 0.97 5.51 -13.74
N ILE A 164 1.13 6.79 -13.47
CA ILE A 164 0.03 7.68 -13.09
C ILE A 164 -1.01 7.78 -14.21
N MET A 165 -0.56 7.98 -15.46
CA MET A 165 -1.45 8.03 -16.62
C MET A 165 -2.20 6.71 -16.80
N ALA A 166 -1.51 5.58 -16.65
CA ALA A 166 -2.12 4.25 -16.74
C ALA A 166 -3.20 4.06 -15.67
N ARG A 167 -2.93 4.42 -14.43
CA ARG A 167 -3.90 4.33 -13.32
C ARG A 167 -5.13 5.18 -13.59
N ASN A 168 -4.94 6.45 -13.93
CA ASN A 168 -6.03 7.37 -14.20
C ASN A 168 -6.91 6.86 -15.38
N TYR A 169 -6.29 6.26 -16.39
CA TYR A 169 -7.02 5.70 -17.50
C TYR A 169 -7.79 4.43 -17.13
N ILE A 170 -7.19 3.57 -16.30
CA ILE A 170 -7.85 2.36 -15.79
C ILE A 170 -9.05 2.75 -14.92
N GLU A 171 -8.89 3.69 -14.00
CA GLU A 171 -9.96 4.12 -13.07
C GLU A 171 -11.19 4.68 -13.81
N LYS A 172 -10.98 5.28 -14.99
CA LYS A 172 -12.08 5.77 -15.84
C LYS A 172 -12.76 4.67 -16.66
N ASN A 173 -12.07 3.56 -16.94
CA ASN A 173 -12.51 2.59 -17.96
C ASN A 173 -12.67 1.14 -17.45
N TYR A 174 -12.31 0.83 -16.20
CA TYR A 174 -12.33 -0.55 -15.67
C TYR A 174 -13.70 -1.23 -15.77
N HIS A 175 -14.79 -0.46 -15.75
CA HIS A 175 -16.16 -0.98 -15.82
C HIS A 175 -16.56 -1.51 -17.20
N ASN A 176 -15.81 -1.16 -18.25
CA ASN A 176 -16.03 -1.71 -19.58
C ASN A 176 -15.51 -3.16 -19.64
N PRO A 177 -16.35 -4.17 -19.97
CA PRO A 177 -15.93 -5.56 -20.04
C PRO A 177 -14.87 -5.83 -21.12
N GLU A 178 -14.86 -5.04 -22.21
CA GLU A 178 -13.87 -5.12 -23.30
C GLU A 178 -12.52 -4.49 -22.94
N PHE A 179 -12.45 -3.76 -21.82
CA PHE A 179 -11.26 -3.01 -21.44
C PHE A 179 -10.09 -3.94 -21.07
N SER A 180 -8.98 -3.74 -21.73
CA SER A 180 -7.79 -4.59 -21.66
C SER A 180 -6.50 -3.82 -21.33
N VAL A 181 -5.45 -4.56 -20.97
CA VAL A 181 -4.10 -4.00 -20.80
C VAL A 181 -3.58 -3.37 -22.09
N GLN A 182 -4.02 -3.87 -23.25
CA GLN A 182 -3.63 -3.32 -24.54
C GLN A 182 -4.19 -1.90 -24.74
N ASP A 183 -5.39 -1.63 -24.26
CA ASP A 183 -6.00 -0.30 -24.34
C ASP A 183 -5.25 0.70 -23.48
N VAL A 184 -4.81 0.28 -22.29
CA VAL A 184 -3.94 1.11 -21.43
C VAL A 184 -2.63 1.44 -22.14
N ALA A 185 -1.94 0.46 -22.70
CA ALA A 185 -0.67 0.65 -23.40
C ALA A 185 -0.82 1.57 -24.62
N LYS A 186 -1.88 1.39 -25.40
CA LYS A 186 -2.21 2.27 -26.54
C LYS A 186 -2.48 3.71 -26.10
N HIS A 187 -3.27 3.90 -25.03
CA HIS A 187 -3.62 5.23 -24.54
C HIS A 187 -2.41 6.04 -24.12
N ILE A 188 -1.49 5.41 -23.38
CA ILE A 188 -0.28 6.08 -22.90
C ILE A 188 0.90 6.01 -23.89
N LYS A 189 0.67 5.41 -25.06
CA LYS A 189 1.62 5.32 -26.18
C LYS A 189 2.95 4.65 -25.83
N ILE A 190 2.90 3.55 -25.07
CA ILE A 190 4.08 2.73 -24.78
C ILE A 190 3.79 1.25 -25.10
N ASP A 191 4.86 0.48 -25.24
CA ASP A 191 4.75 -0.95 -25.44
C ASP A 191 4.18 -1.68 -24.21
N ARG A 192 3.37 -2.73 -24.44
CA ARG A 192 2.73 -3.48 -23.36
C ARG A 192 3.74 -4.13 -22.39
N THR A 193 4.87 -4.60 -22.93
CA THR A 193 5.91 -5.25 -22.11
C THR A 193 6.63 -4.21 -21.26
N TYR A 194 6.84 -3.01 -21.82
CA TYR A 194 7.42 -1.89 -21.07
C TYR A 194 6.47 -1.40 -19.98
N LEU A 195 5.17 -1.25 -20.30
CA LEU A 195 4.13 -0.93 -19.31
C LEU A 195 4.12 -1.94 -18.18
N TYR A 196 4.15 -3.25 -18.49
CA TYR A 196 4.14 -4.30 -17.46
C TYR A 196 5.35 -4.17 -16.51
N ARG A 197 6.56 -3.99 -17.06
CA ARG A 197 7.78 -3.86 -16.24
C ARG A 197 7.75 -2.62 -15.37
N LEU A 198 7.31 -1.50 -15.92
CA LEU A 198 7.22 -0.22 -15.24
C LEU A 198 6.19 -0.27 -14.12
N PHE A 199 4.98 -0.71 -14.46
CA PHE A 199 3.86 -0.80 -13.52
C PHE A 199 4.14 -1.78 -12.38
N LYS A 200 4.73 -2.95 -12.70
CA LYS A 200 5.15 -3.94 -11.71
C LYS A 200 6.26 -3.42 -10.79
N LYS A 201 7.23 -2.68 -11.34
CA LYS A 201 8.31 -2.07 -10.55
C LYS A 201 7.80 -1.04 -9.55
N GLU A 202 6.84 -0.21 -9.96
CA GLU A 202 6.36 0.92 -9.17
C GLU A 202 5.22 0.57 -8.22
N THR A 203 4.39 -0.42 -8.58
CA THR A 203 3.19 -0.77 -7.80
C THR A 203 3.27 -2.16 -7.17
N ASP A 204 4.29 -2.92 -7.47
CA ASP A 204 4.45 -4.35 -7.15
C ASP A 204 3.30 -5.24 -7.66
N MET A 205 2.48 -4.73 -8.59
CA MET A 205 1.31 -5.40 -9.16
C MET A 205 1.35 -5.44 -10.69
N SER A 206 0.69 -6.41 -11.28
CA SER A 206 0.45 -6.36 -12.72
C SER A 206 -0.70 -5.39 -13.06
N VAL A 207 -0.72 -4.87 -14.28
CA VAL A 207 -1.81 -3.99 -14.76
C VAL A 207 -3.17 -4.68 -14.68
N ILE A 208 -3.22 -5.99 -14.96
CA ILE A 208 -4.48 -6.75 -14.89
C ILE A 208 -4.95 -6.94 -13.44
N ASP A 209 -4.02 -7.15 -12.51
CA ASP A 209 -4.39 -7.20 -11.09
C ASP A 209 -4.91 -5.84 -10.62
N TYR A 210 -4.39 -4.74 -11.16
CA TYR A 210 -4.90 -3.41 -10.89
C TYR A 210 -6.33 -3.23 -11.40
N ILE A 211 -6.60 -3.57 -12.64
CA ILE A 211 -7.95 -3.50 -13.21
C ILE A 211 -8.92 -4.32 -12.35
N ASN A 212 -8.54 -5.55 -12.00
CA ASN A 212 -9.35 -6.41 -11.16
C ASN A 212 -9.59 -5.82 -9.76
N ASN A 213 -8.58 -5.20 -9.15
CA ASN A 213 -8.74 -4.52 -7.86
C ASN A 213 -9.75 -3.35 -7.94
N CYS A 214 -9.70 -2.53 -9.00
CA CYS A 214 -10.68 -1.46 -9.21
C CYS A 214 -12.11 -2.03 -9.32
N ARG A 215 -12.28 -3.09 -10.10
CA ARG A 215 -13.56 -3.80 -10.25
C ARG A 215 -14.09 -4.34 -8.93
N ILE A 216 -13.23 -5.02 -8.17
CA ILE A 216 -13.64 -5.63 -6.90
C ILE A 216 -13.96 -4.59 -5.83
N ARG A 217 -13.20 -3.49 -5.74
CA ARG A 217 -13.54 -2.37 -4.85
C ARG A 217 -14.94 -1.84 -5.12
N LYS A 218 -15.25 -1.58 -6.39
CA LYS A 218 -16.58 -1.11 -6.76
C LYS A 218 -17.66 -2.14 -6.45
N ALA A 219 -17.37 -3.43 -6.72
CA ALA A 219 -18.28 -4.52 -6.38
C ALA A 219 -18.57 -4.60 -4.87
N GLN A 220 -17.58 -4.39 -4.03
CA GLN A 220 -17.75 -4.37 -2.56
C GLN A 220 -18.75 -3.30 -2.12
N THR A 221 -18.66 -2.09 -2.68
CA THR A 221 -19.64 -1.03 -2.38
C THR A 221 -21.05 -1.35 -2.87
N MET A 222 -21.18 -1.99 -4.05
CA MET A 222 -22.49 -2.36 -4.62
C MET A 222 -23.13 -3.55 -3.90
N LEU A 223 -22.33 -4.48 -3.37
CA LEU A 223 -22.82 -5.66 -2.67
C LEU A 223 -23.50 -5.35 -1.32
N ILE A 224 -23.30 -4.16 -0.78
CA ILE A 224 -23.99 -3.69 0.44
C ILE A 224 -25.50 -3.51 0.15
N ASP A 225 -25.87 -3.11 -1.06
CA ASP A 225 -27.25 -3.10 -1.49
C ASP A 225 -27.74 -4.51 -1.78
N LYS A 226 -28.66 -5.00 -0.92
CA LYS A 226 -29.20 -6.36 -1.00
C LYS A 226 -30.18 -6.56 -2.17
N ASN A 227 -30.63 -5.50 -2.80
CA ASN A 227 -31.57 -5.56 -3.93
C ASN A 227 -30.86 -5.88 -5.26
N ILE A 228 -29.53 -5.68 -5.34
CA ILE A 228 -28.77 -5.96 -6.56
C ILE A 228 -28.24 -7.40 -6.50
N SER A 229 -28.52 -8.21 -7.53
CA SER A 229 -27.99 -9.58 -7.57
C SER A 229 -26.45 -9.62 -7.68
N VAL A 230 -25.81 -10.68 -7.18
CA VAL A 230 -24.35 -10.88 -7.34
C VAL A 230 -23.95 -10.91 -8.81
N LYS A 231 -24.85 -11.43 -9.66
CA LYS A 231 -24.67 -11.49 -11.11
C LYS A 231 -24.66 -10.08 -11.72
N ASP A 232 -25.62 -9.25 -11.34
CA ASP A 232 -25.71 -7.87 -11.87
C ASP A 232 -24.52 -7.03 -11.39
N VAL A 233 -24.09 -7.20 -10.13
CA VAL A 233 -22.88 -6.56 -9.63
C VAL A 233 -21.67 -6.96 -10.48
N ALA A 234 -21.48 -8.25 -10.77
CA ALA A 234 -20.35 -8.73 -11.58
C ALA A 234 -20.31 -8.04 -12.96
N TYR A 235 -21.43 -7.99 -13.64
CA TYR A 235 -21.52 -7.36 -14.97
C TYR A 235 -21.34 -5.84 -14.90
N SER A 236 -21.94 -5.19 -13.90
CA SER A 236 -21.84 -3.72 -13.75
C SER A 236 -20.41 -3.24 -13.48
N VAL A 237 -19.54 -4.08 -12.90
CA VAL A 237 -18.14 -3.72 -12.67
C VAL A 237 -17.19 -4.23 -13.78
N GLY A 238 -17.71 -4.76 -14.86
CA GLY A 238 -16.96 -5.12 -16.06
C GLY A 238 -16.48 -6.56 -16.14
N PHE A 239 -17.01 -7.50 -15.35
CA PHE A 239 -16.77 -8.92 -15.59
C PHE A 239 -17.81 -9.48 -16.58
N THR A 240 -17.36 -10.33 -17.48
CA THR A 240 -18.23 -11.04 -18.44
C THR A 240 -18.71 -12.39 -17.92
N ASP A 241 -18.07 -12.90 -16.88
CA ASP A 241 -18.38 -14.20 -16.28
C ASP A 241 -18.47 -14.10 -14.75
N GLN A 242 -19.62 -14.53 -14.21
CA GLN A 242 -19.90 -14.47 -12.76
C GLN A 242 -19.02 -15.43 -11.95
N MET A 243 -18.65 -16.59 -12.51
CA MET A 243 -17.81 -17.55 -11.80
C MET A 243 -16.38 -17.03 -11.69
N TYR A 244 -15.87 -16.47 -12.77
CA TYR A 244 -14.56 -15.79 -12.75
C TYR A 244 -14.55 -14.61 -11.79
N PHE A 245 -15.58 -13.76 -11.81
CA PHE A 245 -15.77 -12.69 -10.82
C PHE A 245 -15.68 -13.22 -9.38
N SER A 246 -16.42 -14.29 -9.06
CA SER A 246 -16.44 -14.83 -7.70
C SER A 246 -15.06 -15.36 -7.26
N LYS A 247 -14.29 -15.97 -8.16
CA LYS A 247 -12.91 -16.41 -7.90
C LYS A 247 -11.99 -15.22 -7.62
N VAL A 248 -12.06 -14.18 -8.47
CA VAL A 248 -11.24 -12.96 -8.32
C VAL A 248 -11.63 -12.22 -7.04
N PHE A 249 -12.93 -12.09 -6.77
CA PHE A 249 -13.44 -11.45 -5.57
C PHE A 249 -12.91 -12.14 -4.31
N LYS A 250 -13.01 -13.48 -4.23
CA LYS A 250 -12.48 -14.26 -3.11
C LYS A 250 -10.96 -14.12 -2.97
N LYS A 251 -10.23 -14.13 -4.09
CA LYS A 251 -8.77 -13.95 -4.09
C LYS A 251 -8.36 -12.61 -3.49
N ILE A 252 -9.10 -11.54 -3.80
CA ILE A 252 -8.75 -10.16 -3.40
C ILE A 252 -9.30 -9.82 -2.01
N SER A 253 -10.55 -10.20 -1.71
CA SER A 253 -11.24 -9.83 -0.46
C SER A 253 -11.13 -10.88 0.65
N GLY A 254 -10.64 -12.08 0.35
CA GLY A 254 -10.60 -13.21 1.26
C GLY A 254 -11.93 -13.96 1.44
N LYS A 255 -13.03 -13.45 0.89
CA LYS A 255 -14.41 -13.96 1.04
C LYS A 255 -15.11 -14.03 -0.31
N THR A 256 -16.10 -14.94 -0.42
CA THR A 256 -16.97 -14.92 -1.60
C THR A 256 -17.90 -13.69 -1.60
N PRO A 257 -18.42 -13.26 -2.75
CA PRO A 257 -19.37 -12.14 -2.82
C PRO A 257 -20.59 -12.33 -1.92
N THR A 258 -21.10 -13.56 -1.81
CA THR A 258 -22.25 -13.90 -0.96
C THR A 258 -21.92 -13.83 0.53
N GLU A 259 -20.75 -14.32 0.94
CA GLU A 259 -20.26 -14.21 2.31
C GLU A 259 -20.02 -12.75 2.70
N TYR A 260 -19.44 -11.95 1.79
CA TYR A 260 -19.21 -10.54 1.99
C TYR A 260 -20.53 -9.79 2.23
N ARG A 261 -21.54 -10.02 1.39
CA ARG A 261 -22.89 -9.43 1.51
C ARG A 261 -23.58 -9.76 2.84
N ARG A 262 -23.41 -10.99 3.37
CA ARG A 262 -24.03 -11.39 4.63
C ARG A 262 -23.47 -10.69 5.87
N GLN A 263 -22.30 -10.12 5.75
CA GLN A 263 -21.58 -9.46 6.86
C GLN A 263 -21.83 -7.97 6.92
N HIS A 264 -22.40 -7.42 5.86
CA HIS A 264 -22.77 -6.00 5.71
C HIS A 264 -24.27 -5.87 5.43
#